data_790ffdcd8b921434d4e2c15e637b4074
#
_entry.id   790ffdcd8b921434d4e2c15e637b4074
#
_cell.length_a   1.000
_cell.length_b   1.000
_cell.length_c   1.000
_cell.angle_alpha   90.00
_cell.angle_beta   90.00
_cell.angle_gamma   90.00
#
_symmetry.space_group_name_H-M   'P 1'
#
loop_
_entity.id
_entity.type
_entity.pdbx_description
1 polymer ?
#
loop_
_entity_poly.entity_id
_entity_poly.type
_entity_poly.pdbx_seq_one_letter_code
_entity_poly.pdbx_strand_id
1 'polypeptide(L)'
;MQTIASEYPPAAGNAAAPNSPQHRFYRRVLRALNTAAIEFVVGGGYALEVHLGIGRPTKDLDLFLRPSDVPAALDHFRSLGFGAELTFPHWLAKITRRDDQVDLIFNAGNGICPVDDDWFRHAVPSRVLGVPVKLSPVEEMIWSKAFVMERERFDGADVLHLLHARAETLDWSRLTRRFGRHWRVLFAHLTLFGFVYPSERRRIPEAVMRQCARLLDQEMRYAPARRICWGTLTSRAQYLVDIERWGYEDARLAPHGSMTDDEASIWTAAIDAEVSRPLGTRPADAADDDSPKGGNHNASL
;
A
#
# COMPACT_ATOMS: atom_id res chain seq x y z
N MET A 1 12.20 33.02 13.71
CA MET A 1 11.68 31.76 13.19
C MET A 1 11.61 31.90 11.68
N GLN A 2 12.66 31.53 10.96
CA GLN A 2 12.68 31.53 9.50
C GLN A 2 12.15 30.20 9.02
N THR A 3 11.07 30.24 8.25
CA THR A 3 10.51 29.11 7.52
C THR A 3 11.52 28.70 6.47
N ILE A 4 12.22 27.59 6.68
CA ILE A 4 13.04 26.97 5.65
C ILE A 4 12.09 26.34 4.65
N ALA A 5 11.77 27.08 3.59
CA ALA A 5 11.14 26.49 2.40
C ALA A 5 12.15 25.49 1.82
N SER A 6 11.74 24.22 1.70
CA SER A 6 12.51 23.13 1.13
C SER A 6 12.90 23.49 -0.30
N GLU A 7 14.18 23.83 -0.51
CA GLU A 7 14.81 23.91 -1.84
C GLU A 7 15.17 22.50 -2.34
N TYR A 8 14.17 21.66 -2.57
CA TYR A 8 14.37 20.50 -3.44
C TYR A 8 13.68 20.79 -4.77
N PRO A 9 14.44 20.76 -5.89
CA PRO A 9 13.81 20.83 -7.20
C PRO A 9 12.82 19.66 -7.31
N PRO A 10 11.65 19.85 -7.96
CA PRO A 10 10.73 18.77 -8.21
C PRO A 10 11.49 17.67 -8.96
N ALA A 11 11.62 16.51 -8.32
CA ALA A 11 12.19 15.35 -8.97
C ALA A 11 11.38 15.11 -10.25
N ALA A 12 12.07 15.12 -11.40
CA ALA A 12 11.50 14.68 -12.67
C ALA A 12 11.28 13.16 -12.57
N GLY A 13 10.28 12.76 -11.77
CA GLY A 13 9.73 11.41 -11.77
C GLY A 13 9.02 11.22 -13.09
N ASN A 14 9.14 10.03 -13.68
CA ASN A 14 8.36 9.57 -14.82
C ASN A 14 6.87 9.52 -14.45
N ALA A 15 6.27 10.67 -14.17
CA ALA A 15 4.84 10.81 -14.16
C ALA A 15 4.40 10.58 -15.60
N ALA A 16 3.62 9.54 -15.84
CA ALA A 16 2.93 9.37 -17.11
C ALA A 16 2.33 10.74 -17.49
N ALA A 17 2.48 11.14 -18.76
CA ALA A 17 2.03 12.46 -19.21
C ALA A 17 0.64 12.78 -18.63
N PRO A 18 0.35 14.02 -18.18
CA PRO A 18 -0.88 14.35 -17.43
C PRO A 18 -2.20 13.87 -18.09
N ASN A 19 -2.15 13.51 -19.37
CA ASN A 19 -3.26 13.00 -20.18
C ASN A 19 -3.05 11.57 -20.70
N SER A 20 -2.19 10.76 -20.07
CA SER A 20 -2.02 9.35 -20.48
C SER A 20 -3.36 8.59 -20.43
N PRO A 21 -3.51 7.49 -21.20
CA PRO A 21 -4.68 6.60 -21.11
C PRO A 21 -4.94 6.15 -19.68
N GLN A 22 -3.90 5.76 -18.97
CA GLN A 22 -3.95 5.34 -17.57
C GLN A 22 -4.49 6.43 -16.64
N HIS A 23 -3.99 7.67 -16.75
CA HIS A 23 -4.50 8.79 -15.94
C HIS A 23 -5.96 9.14 -16.29
N ARG A 24 -6.39 8.95 -17.55
CA ARG A 24 -7.82 9.10 -17.91
C ARG A 24 -8.67 8.02 -17.27
N PHE A 25 -8.19 6.77 -17.22
CA PHE A 25 -8.85 5.67 -16.53
C PHE A 25 -8.96 5.94 -15.04
N TYR A 26 -7.88 6.33 -14.37
CA TYR A 26 -7.89 6.67 -12.94
C TYR A 26 -8.86 7.79 -12.60
N ARG A 27 -8.86 8.88 -13.37
CA ARG A 27 -9.84 9.96 -13.20
C ARG A 27 -11.28 9.49 -13.35
N ARG A 28 -11.52 8.55 -14.28
CA ARG A 28 -12.86 7.98 -14.46
C ARG A 28 -13.28 7.14 -13.25
N VAL A 29 -12.40 6.32 -12.70
CA VAL A 29 -12.65 5.53 -11.48
C VAL A 29 -12.94 6.45 -10.30
N LEU A 30 -12.09 7.44 -10.03
CA LEU A 30 -12.28 8.39 -8.92
C LEU A 30 -13.61 9.15 -9.02
N ARG A 31 -13.98 9.61 -10.23
CA ARG A 31 -15.24 10.31 -10.45
C ARG A 31 -16.45 9.39 -10.30
N ALA A 32 -16.36 8.14 -10.75
CA ALA A 32 -17.42 7.16 -10.61
C ALA A 32 -17.76 6.89 -9.14
N LEU A 33 -16.74 6.67 -8.29
CA LEU A 33 -16.94 6.50 -6.84
C LEU A 33 -17.57 7.75 -6.21
N ASN A 34 -17.06 8.95 -6.54
CA ASN A 34 -17.64 10.20 -6.04
C ASN A 34 -19.11 10.37 -6.45
N THR A 35 -19.47 10.03 -7.70
CA THR A 35 -20.85 10.14 -8.21
C THR A 35 -21.77 9.13 -7.55
N ALA A 36 -21.28 7.93 -7.26
CA ALA A 36 -22.03 6.88 -6.56
C ALA A 36 -22.10 7.10 -5.04
N ALA A 37 -21.47 8.15 -4.52
CA ALA A 37 -21.33 8.43 -3.08
C ALA A 37 -20.74 7.25 -2.29
N ILE A 38 -19.87 6.46 -2.92
CA ILE A 38 -19.10 5.40 -2.25
C ILE A 38 -17.85 6.04 -1.64
N GLU A 39 -17.74 6.02 -0.31
CA GLU A 39 -16.60 6.62 0.37
C GLU A 39 -15.31 5.81 0.13
N PHE A 40 -14.24 6.52 -0.17
CA PHE A 40 -12.89 5.96 -0.32
C PHE A 40 -11.84 6.98 0.12
N VAL A 41 -10.64 6.50 0.42
CA VAL A 41 -9.45 7.34 0.59
C VAL A 41 -8.36 6.86 -0.36
N VAL A 42 -7.61 7.78 -0.93
CA VAL A 42 -6.46 7.46 -1.79
C VAL A 42 -5.24 7.20 -0.91
N GLY A 43 -4.57 6.08 -1.12
CA GLY A 43 -3.34 5.71 -0.45
C GLY A 43 -2.17 5.55 -1.40
N GLY A 44 -1.29 4.58 -1.10
CA GLY A 44 -0.16 4.21 -1.95
C GLY A 44 0.75 5.37 -2.35
N GLY A 45 1.28 5.28 -3.56
CA GLY A 45 2.22 6.26 -4.09
C GLY A 45 1.67 7.68 -4.19
N TYR A 46 0.39 7.84 -4.58
CA TYR A 46 -0.25 9.15 -4.70
C TYR A 46 -0.40 9.88 -3.36
N ALA A 47 -0.76 9.16 -2.29
CA ALA A 47 -0.84 9.76 -0.96
C ALA A 47 0.56 10.04 -0.40
N LEU A 48 1.53 9.14 -0.62
CA LEU A 48 2.93 9.36 -0.25
C LEU A 48 3.49 10.64 -0.88
N GLU A 49 3.27 10.85 -2.19
CA GLU A 49 3.73 12.04 -2.88
C GLU A 49 3.23 13.33 -2.20
N VAL A 50 1.95 13.38 -1.86
CA VAL A 50 1.36 14.55 -1.21
C VAL A 50 1.88 14.72 0.22
N HIS A 51 1.98 13.64 1.00
CA HIS A 51 2.43 13.71 2.39
C HIS A 51 3.92 14.04 2.51
N LEU A 52 4.74 13.56 1.58
CA LEU A 52 6.19 13.74 1.60
C LEU A 52 6.65 14.98 0.83
N GLY A 53 5.84 15.47 -0.13
CA GLY A 53 6.27 16.50 -1.08
C GLY A 53 7.34 16.00 -2.07
N ILE A 54 7.50 14.69 -2.21
CA ILE A 54 8.50 14.04 -3.07
C ILE A 54 7.75 13.20 -4.09
N GLY A 55 7.90 13.52 -5.39
CA GLY A 55 7.35 12.71 -6.47
C GLY A 55 7.97 11.31 -6.48
N ARG A 56 7.13 10.28 -6.41
CA ARG A 56 7.53 8.90 -6.62
C ARG A 56 6.80 8.32 -7.82
N PRO A 57 7.51 7.70 -8.76
CA PRO A 57 6.85 6.97 -9.83
C PRO A 57 5.96 5.89 -9.22
N THR A 58 4.65 5.98 -9.44
CA THR A 58 3.71 4.93 -9.09
C THR A 58 3.01 4.46 -10.36
N LYS A 59 2.87 3.14 -10.49
CA LYS A 59 2.17 2.52 -11.61
C LYS A 59 0.72 2.19 -11.27
N ASP A 60 0.40 2.19 -9.98
CA ASP A 60 -0.88 1.73 -9.45
C ASP A 60 -1.59 2.86 -8.70
N LEU A 61 -2.91 2.85 -8.74
CA LEU A 61 -3.77 3.69 -7.91
C LEU A 61 -4.41 2.81 -6.83
N ASP A 62 -4.03 3.08 -5.59
CA ASP A 62 -4.54 2.37 -4.41
C ASP A 62 -5.67 3.16 -3.76
N LEU A 63 -6.86 2.58 -3.70
CA LEU A 63 -8.04 3.14 -3.07
C LEU A 63 -8.44 2.26 -1.88
N PHE A 64 -8.60 2.88 -0.72
CA PHE A 64 -8.98 2.20 0.50
C PHE A 64 -10.47 2.42 0.78
N LEU A 65 -11.21 1.32 0.93
CA LEU A 65 -12.65 1.28 1.18
C LEU A 65 -12.95 0.45 2.43
N ARG A 66 -14.08 0.71 3.09
CA ARG A 66 -14.56 -0.21 4.11
C ARG A 66 -14.89 -1.57 3.48
N PRO A 67 -14.65 -2.68 4.18
CA PRO A 67 -15.04 -4.00 3.67
C PRO A 67 -16.53 -4.08 3.26
N SER A 68 -17.41 -3.40 4.01
CA SER A 68 -18.85 -3.34 3.73
C SER A 68 -19.21 -2.68 2.39
N ASP A 69 -18.38 -1.77 1.89
CA ASP A 69 -18.66 -0.97 0.71
C ASP A 69 -18.14 -1.63 -0.57
N VAL A 70 -17.26 -2.64 -0.44
CA VAL A 70 -16.62 -3.31 -1.57
C VAL A 70 -17.62 -3.98 -2.53
N PRO A 71 -18.62 -4.74 -2.06
CA PRO A 71 -19.61 -5.36 -2.97
C PRO A 71 -20.34 -4.32 -3.82
N ALA A 72 -20.81 -3.22 -3.19
CA ALA A 72 -21.50 -2.14 -3.89
C ALA A 72 -20.57 -1.44 -4.92
N ALA A 73 -19.29 -1.25 -4.58
CA ALA A 73 -18.30 -0.69 -5.51
C ALA A 73 -18.10 -1.60 -6.72
N LEU A 74 -17.92 -2.91 -6.51
CA LEU A 74 -17.74 -3.87 -7.59
C LEU A 74 -18.96 -3.90 -8.54
N ASP A 75 -20.19 -3.93 -7.99
CA ASP A 75 -21.42 -3.94 -8.77
C ASP A 75 -21.59 -2.64 -9.57
N HIS A 76 -21.27 -1.50 -8.94
CA HIS A 76 -21.26 -0.21 -9.63
C HIS A 76 -20.30 -0.22 -10.83
N PHE A 77 -19.07 -0.68 -10.67
CA PHE A 77 -18.11 -0.72 -11.78
C PHE A 77 -18.50 -1.71 -12.87
N ARG A 78 -19.06 -2.88 -12.52
CA ARG A 78 -19.61 -3.82 -13.51
C ARG A 78 -20.72 -3.17 -14.35
N SER A 79 -21.61 -2.40 -13.72
CA SER A 79 -22.67 -1.68 -14.42
C SER A 79 -22.15 -0.62 -15.42
N LEU A 80 -20.95 -0.09 -15.18
CA LEU A 80 -20.25 0.87 -16.05
C LEU A 80 -19.39 0.18 -17.13
N GLY A 81 -19.41 -1.15 -17.22
CA GLY A 81 -18.66 -1.93 -18.21
C GLY A 81 -17.16 -2.06 -17.90
N PHE A 82 -16.75 -1.97 -16.63
CA PHE A 82 -15.41 -2.29 -16.20
C PHE A 82 -15.30 -3.76 -15.75
N GLY A 83 -14.10 -4.35 -15.86
CA GLY A 83 -13.78 -5.55 -15.11
C GLY A 83 -13.73 -5.19 -13.61
N ALA A 84 -14.41 -5.98 -12.79
CA ALA A 84 -14.44 -5.76 -11.34
C ALA A 84 -14.51 -7.10 -10.63
N GLU A 85 -13.45 -7.43 -9.90
CA GLU A 85 -13.30 -8.75 -9.26
C GLU A 85 -12.76 -8.65 -7.83
N LEU A 86 -13.16 -9.60 -7.00
CA LEU A 86 -12.59 -9.81 -5.67
C LEU A 86 -11.37 -10.72 -5.84
N THR A 87 -10.17 -10.13 -5.83
CA THR A 87 -8.93 -10.85 -6.11
C THR A 87 -8.48 -11.69 -4.91
N PHE A 88 -8.52 -11.09 -3.72
CA PHE A 88 -8.24 -11.76 -2.45
C PHE A 88 -9.38 -11.46 -1.46
N PRO A 89 -10.12 -12.48 -1.01
CA PRO A 89 -11.33 -12.27 -0.22
C PRO A 89 -11.15 -11.45 1.05
N HIS A 90 -9.96 -11.49 1.65
CA HIS A 90 -9.68 -10.84 2.93
C HIS A 90 -9.13 -9.41 2.82
N TRP A 91 -8.71 -8.93 1.61
CA TRP A 91 -8.07 -7.61 1.57
C TRP A 91 -8.11 -6.83 0.25
N LEU A 92 -8.30 -7.46 -0.92
CA LEU A 92 -8.08 -6.81 -2.21
C LEU A 92 -9.14 -7.16 -3.25
N ALA A 93 -9.70 -6.14 -3.88
CA ALA A 93 -10.45 -6.23 -5.12
C ALA A 93 -9.79 -5.36 -6.21
N LYS A 94 -10.09 -5.63 -7.48
CA LYS A 94 -9.50 -4.90 -8.61
C LYS A 94 -10.57 -4.40 -9.57
N ILE A 95 -10.34 -3.17 -10.04
CA ILE A 95 -11.08 -2.60 -11.17
C ILE A 95 -10.14 -2.56 -12.35
N THR A 96 -10.54 -3.17 -13.46
CA THR A 96 -9.69 -3.31 -14.63
C THR A 96 -10.36 -2.76 -15.89
N ARG A 97 -9.53 -2.25 -16.80
CA ARG A 97 -9.95 -1.88 -18.15
C ARG A 97 -8.77 -1.98 -19.11
N ARG A 98 -8.81 -2.93 -20.02
CA ARG A 98 -7.64 -3.31 -20.85
C ARG A 98 -6.47 -3.67 -19.95
N ASP A 99 -5.33 -2.99 -20.11
CA ASP A 99 -4.11 -3.21 -19.33
C ASP A 99 -4.00 -2.34 -18.06
N ASP A 100 -4.96 -1.42 -17.86
CA ASP A 100 -4.98 -0.53 -16.68
C ASP A 100 -5.76 -1.17 -15.53
N GLN A 101 -5.26 -1.00 -14.31
CA GLN A 101 -5.91 -1.48 -13.09
C GLN A 101 -5.91 -0.44 -11.96
N VAL A 102 -6.88 -0.55 -11.07
CA VAL A 102 -6.98 0.16 -9.78
C VAL A 102 -7.24 -0.85 -8.70
N ASP A 103 -6.50 -0.75 -7.61
CA ASP A 103 -6.64 -1.62 -6.46
C ASP A 103 -7.63 -1.02 -5.45
N LEU A 104 -8.66 -1.80 -5.09
CA LEU A 104 -9.59 -1.50 -4.01
C LEU A 104 -9.16 -2.31 -2.80
N ILE A 105 -8.56 -1.64 -1.83
CA ILE A 105 -7.95 -2.26 -0.64
C ILE A 105 -8.89 -2.04 0.54
N PHE A 106 -9.21 -3.10 1.27
CA PHE A 106 -10.10 -3.02 2.43
C PHE A 106 -9.49 -3.64 3.71
N ASN A 107 -8.26 -4.16 3.59
CA ASN A 107 -7.41 -4.62 4.69
C ASN A 107 -5.96 -4.60 4.22
N ALA A 108 -5.01 -5.00 5.05
CA ALA A 108 -3.67 -5.39 4.58
C ALA A 108 -3.65 -6.88 4.23
N GLY A 109 -2.71 -7.30 3.36
CA GLY A 109 -2.58 -8.70 2.94
C GLY A 109 -2.34 -9.69 4.09
N ASN A 110 -1.84 -9.22 5.23
CA ASN A 110 -1.67 -10.00 6.45
C ASN A 110 -2.92 -10.03 7.35
N GLY A 111 -4.01 -9.38 6.96
CA GLY A 111 -5.29 -9.39 7.66
C GLY A 111 -5.41 -8.50 8.91
N ILE A 112 -4.39 -7.70 9.25
CA ILE A 112 -4.37 -6.98 10.54
C ILE A 112 -4.63 -5.47 10.47
N CYS A 113 -4.79 -4.91 9.28
CA CYS A 113 -5.03 -3.47 9.08
C CYS A 113 -6.36 -3.22 8.37
N PRO A 114 -7.52 -3.61 8.96
CA PRO A 114 -8.81 -3.39 8.32
C PRO A 114 -9.07 -1.89 8.13
N VAL A 115 -9.68 -1.55 7.00
CA VAL A 115 -10.11 -0.18 6.71
C VAL A 115 -11.40 0.09 7.48
N ASP A 116 -11.27 0.82 8.57
CA ASP A 116 -12.36 1.20 9.47
C ASP A 116 -12.69 2.70 9.37
N ASP A 117 -13.64 3.16 10.19
CA ASP A 117 -14.10 4.55 10.20
C ASP A 117 -13.00 5.58 10.55
N ASP A 118 -11.95 5.18 11.26
CA ASP A 118 -10.86 6.10 11.59
C ASP A 118 -10.07 6.52 10.34
N TRP A 119 -9.95 5.64 9.33
CA TRP A 119 -9.37 6.01 8.04
C TRP A 119 -10.07 7.20 7.40
N PHE A 120 -11.41 7.26 7.51
CA PHE A 120 -12.23 8.31 6.90
C PHE A 120 -12.34 9.55 7.79
N ARG A 121 -12.43 9.36 9.12
CA ARG A 121 -12.53 10.44 10.10
C ARG A 121 -11.30 11.34 10.09
N HIS A 122 -10.13 10.76 9.90
CA HIS A 122 -8.85 11.44 9.90
C HIS A 122 -8.27 11.70 8.50
N ALA A 123 -9.02 11.36 7.45
CA ALA A 123 -8.61 11.55 6.06
C ALA A 123 -8.40 13.03 5.72
N VAL A 124 -7.40 13.31 4.90
CA VAL A 124 -7.01 14.67 4.53
C VAL A 124 -7.61 15.05 3.17
N PRO A 125 -8.43 16.11 3.06
CA PRO A 125 -8.91 16.57 1.76
C PRO A 125 -7.76 16.96 0.82
N SER A 126 -7.85 16.53 -0.45
CA SER A 126 -6.82 16.78 -1.46
C SER A 126 -7.39 16.68 -2.87
N ARG A 127 -6.48 16.73 -3.87
CA ARG A 127 -6.78 16.46 -5.27
C ARG A 127 -5.77 15.48 -5.85
N VAL A 128 -6.26 14.43 -6.49
CA VAL A 128 -5.43 13.49 -7.22
C VAL A 128 -5.87 13.52 -8.69
N LEU A 129 -4.93 13.73 -9.60
CA LEU A 129 -5.20 13.90 -11.03
C LEU A 129 -6.30 14.93 -11.34
N GLY A 130 -6.41 15.99 -10.52
CA GLY A 130 -7.42 17.04 -10.64
C GLY A 130 -8.82 16.68 -10.09
N VAL A 131 -9.03 15.46 -9.57
CA VAL A 131 -10.29 15.03 -8.95
C VAL A 131 -10.23 15.29 -7.45
N PRO A 132 -11.26 15.89 -6.83
CA PRO A 132 -11.34 16.01 -5.36
C PRO A 132 -11.42 14.62 -4.72
N VAL A 133 -10.57 14.38 -3.72
CA VAL A 133 -10.49 13.12 -2.98
C VAL A 133 -10.12 13.38 -1.52
N LYS A 134 -10.18 12.35 -0.70
CA LYS A 134 -9.52 12.32 0.61
C LYS A 134 -8.30 11.39 0.52
N LEU A 135 -7.21 11.74 1.21
CA LEU A 135 -6.02 10.91 1.32
C LEU A 135 -6.05 10.12 2.63
N SER A 136 -5.48 8.92 2.58
CA SER A 136 -5.25 8.11 3.78
C SER A 136 -4.45 8.90 4.82
N PRO A 137 -4.84 8.87 6.09
CA PRO A 137 -4.07 9.50 7.15
C PRO A 137 -2.68 8.89 7.28
N VAL A 138 -1.72 9.67 7.73
CA VAL A 138 -0.30 9.24 7.82
C VAL A 138 -0.13 8.06 8.78
N GLU A 139 -0.85 8.05 9.88
CA GLU A 139 -0.78 7.00 10.89
C GLU A 139 -1.23 5.64 10.34
N GLU A 140 -2.32 5.61 9.57
CA GLU A 140 -2.82 4.40 8.90
C GLU A 140 -1.86 3.95 7.79
N MET A 141 -1.25 4.89 7.06
CA MET A 141 -0.22 4.57 6.07
C MET A 141 1.02 3.94 6.72
N ILE A 142 1.50 4.50 7.85
CA ILE A 142 2.60 3.93 8.62
C ILE A 142 2.20 2.53 9.10
N TRP A 143 0.99 2.37 9.67
CA TRP A 143 0.52 1.12 10.21
C TRP A 143 0.48 0.00 9.15
N SER A 144 -0.14 0.25 7.99
CA SER A 144 -0.27 -0.74 6.93
C SER A 144 1.08 -1.08 6.27
N LYS A 145 1.99 -0.10 6.13
CA LYS A 145 3.29 -0.29 5.49
C LYS A 145 4.35 -0.92 6.39
N ALA A 146 4.26 -0.70 7.70
CA ALA A 146 5.28 -1.17 8.65
C ALA A 146 5.43 -2.69 8.70
N PHE A 147 4.41 -3.44 8.29
CA PHE A 147 4.44 -4.90 8.25
C PHE A 147 4.96 -5.48 6.93
N VAL A 148 5.22 -4.67 5.92
CA VAL A 148 5.74 -5.16 4.64
C VAL A 148 7.25 -5.31 4.73
N MET A 149 7.69 -6.53 5.08
CA MET A 149 9.09 -6.92 5.26
C MET A 149 9.39 -8.20 4.46
N GLU A 150 8.93 -8.22 3.22
CA GLU A 150 9.18 -9.33 2.30
C GLU A 150 10.64 -9.27 1.81
N ARG A 151 11.13 -10.39 1.31
CA ARG A 151 12.47 -10.46 0.71
C ARG A 151 12.66 -9.49 -0.45
N GLU A 152 11.63 -9.41 -1.31
CA GLU A 152 11.66 -8.62 -2.55
C GLU A 152 11.05 -7.21 -2.35
N ARG A 153 10.39 -6.97 -1.20
CA ARG A 153 9.72 -5.71 -0.90
C ARG A 153 9.79 -5.37 0.58
N PHE A 154 10.43 -4.26 0.88
CA PHE A 154 10.49 -3.68 2.22
C PHE A 154 10.01 -2.22 2.18
N ASP A 155 8.84 -1.96 2.75
CA ASP A 155 8.25 -0.61 2.77
C ASP A 155 8.78 0.26 3.93
N GLY A 156 9.79 -0.19 4.66
CA GLY A 156 10.37 0.55 5.78
C GLY A 156 10.92 1.92 5.41
N ALA A 157 11.45 2.11 4.20
CA ALA A 157 11.87 3.42 3.73
C ALA A 157 10.69 4.41 3.65
N ASP A 158 9.50 3.96 3.22
CA ASP A 158 8.29 4.80 3.20
C ASP A 158 7.86 5.19 4.60
N VAL A 159 7.90 4.23 5.55
CA VAL A 159 7.61 4.47 6.97
C VAL A 159 8.56 5.53 7.53
N LEU A 160 9.86 5.40 7.28
CA LEU A 160 10.87 6.35 7.79
C LEU A 160 10.73 7.73 7.14
N HIS A 161 10.39 7.82 5.86
CA HIS A 161 10.10 9.10 5.20
C HIS A 161 8.84 9.77 5.76
N LEU A 162 7.78 9.00 6.03
CA LEU A 162 6.56 9.52 6.69
C LEU A 162 6.87 10.04 8.09
N LEU A 163 7.62 9.29 8.89
CA LEU A 163 8.10 9.74 10.20
C LEU A 163 8.94 11.01 10.08
N HIS A 164 9.88 11.05 9.13
CA HIS A 164 10.71 12.22 8.90
C HIS A 164 9.89 13.45 8.48
N ALA A 165 8.90 13.29 7.62
CA ALA A 165 8.11 14.39 7.11
C ALA A 165 7.03 14.89 8.08
N ARG A 166 6.53 14.03 8.98
CA ARG A 166 5.28 14.26 9.72
C ARG A 166 5.35 14.03 11.23
N ALA A 167 6.49 13.66 11.80
CA ALA A 167 6.61 13.31 13.23
C ALA A 167 5.97 14.34 14.19
N GLU A 168 6.07 15.64 13.88
CA GLU A 168 5.55 16.71 14.72
C GLU A 168 4.02 16.87 14.66
N THR A 169 3.39 16.32 13.60
CA THR A 169 1.95 16.42 13.37
C THR A 169 1.21 15.12 13.57
N LEU A 170 1.93 13.99 13.79
CA LEU A 170 1.35 12.69 14.06
C LEU A 170 0.58 12.67 15.39
N ASP A 171 -0.61 12.07 15.37
CA ASP A 171 -1.27 11.59 16.59
C ASP A 171 -0.58 10.30 17.06
N TRP A 172 0.48 10.46 17.87
CA TRP A 172 1.25 9.35 18.42
C TRP A 172 0.40 8.40 19.28
N SER A 173 -0.63 8.92 19.95
CA SER A 173 -1.54 8.09 20.73
C SER A 173 -2.37 7.17 19.82
N ARG A 174 -2.87 7.68 18.70
CA ARG A 174 -3.58 6.90 17.70
C ARG A 174 -2.65 5.91 17.02
N LEU A 175 -1.47 6.34 16.58
CA LEU A 175 -0.48 5.46 15.98
C LEU A 175 -0.12 4.28 16.88
N THR A 176 0.20 4.54 18.15
CA THR A 176 0.53 3.46 19.10
C THR A 176 -0.66 2.53 19.38
N ARG A 177 -1.89 3.05 19.42
CA ARG A 177 -3.11 2.22 19.55
C ARG A 177 -3.31 1.32 18.33
N ARG A 178 -3.04 1.81 17.09
CA ARG A 178 -3.12 1.01 15.85
C ARG A 178 -2.21 -0.20 15.90
N PHE A 179 -1.00 -0.04 16.40
CA PHE A 179 -0.08 -1.17 16.55
C PHE A 179 -0.46 -2.11 17.70
N GLY A 180 -1.01 -1.59 18.81
CA GLY A 180 -1.48 -2.40 19.93
C GLY A 180 -0.44 -3.45 20.38
N ARG A 181 -0.82 -4.73 20.34
CA ARG A 181 0.08 -5.85 20.67
C ARG A 181 1.28 -6.02 19.73
N HIS A 182 1.22 -5.43 18.54
CA HIS A 182 2.28 -5.45 17.54
C HIS A 182 3.26 -4.28 17.71
N TRP A 183 3.28 -3.64 18.86
CA TRP A 183 4.12 -2.49 19.20
C TRP A 183 5.61 -2.69 18.83
N ARG A 184 6.11 -3.94 18.85
CA ARG A 184 7.49 -4.27 18.47
C ARG A 184 7.79 -3.91 17.02
N VAL A 185 6.83 -4.04 16.11
CA VAL A 185 6.99 -3.65 14.70
C VAL A 185 7.15 -2.14 14.61
N LEU A 186 6.31 -1.35 15.30
CA LEU A 186 6.50 0.09 15.40
C LEU A 186 7.87 0.43 16.00
N PHE A 187 8.22 -0.18 17.13
CA PHE A 187 9.48 0.10 17.83
C PHE A 187 10.71 -0.21 16.95
N ALA A 188 10.66 -1.27 16.14
CA ALA A 188 11.73 -1.58 15.18
C ALA A 188 11.92 -0.44 14.18
N HIS A 189 10.85 0.11 13.61
CA HIS A 189 10.94 1.26 12.70
C HIS A 189 11.41 2.54 13.42
N LEU A 190 10.96 2.80 14.65
CA LEU A 190 11.44 3.95 15.43
C LEU A 190 12.93 3.85 15.75
N THR A 191 13.41 2.64 16.06
CA THR A 191 14.85 2.38 16.26
C THR A 191 15.63 2.56 14.96
N LEU A 192 15.10 2.03 13.84
CA LEU A 192 15.69 2.18 12.52
C LEU A 192 15.70 3.65 12.08
N PHE A 193 14.67 4.43 12.41
CA PHE A 193 14.64 5.88 12.17
C PHE A 193 15.84 6.58 12.83
N GLY A 194 16.14 6.25 14.08
CA GLY A 194 17.28 6.81 14.80
C GLY A 194 18.65 6.38 14.24
N PHE A 195 18.71 5.25 13.51
CA PHE A 195 19.89 4.82 12.77
C PHE A 195 20.04 5.58 11.44
N VAL A 196 18.94 5.70 10.67
CA VAL A 196 18.96 6.35 9.35
C VAL A 196 19.11 7.86 9.47
N TYR A 197 18.47 8.47 10.48
CA TYR A 197 18.50 9.92 10.73
C TYR A 197 19.03 10.25 12.14
N PRO A 198 20.32 10.06 12.42
CA PRO A 198 20.86 10.20 13.78
C PRO A 198 20.73 11.62 14.34
N SER A 199 20.75 12.67 13.50
CA SER A 199 20.52 14.06 13.91
C SER A 199 19.07 14.37 14.24
N GLU A 200 18.11 13.57 13.73
CA GLU A 200 16.67 13.79 13.81
C GLU A 200 15.96 12.95 14.89
N ARG A 201 16.73 12.19 15.69
CA ARG A 201 16.17 11.28 16.72
C ARG A 201 15.15 11.91 17.63
N ARG A 202 15.32 13.22 17.94
CA ARG A 202 14.44 13.98 18.84
C ARG A 202 13.06 14.30 18.25
N ARG A 203 12.86 14.07 16.96
CA ARG A 203 11.55 14.19 16.31
C ARG A 203 10.57 13.10 16.78
N ILE A 204 11.11 11.95 17.19
CA ILE A 204 10.29 10.91 17.84
C ILE A 204 10.13 11.30 19.32
N PRO A 205 8.87 11.42 19.83
CA PRO A 205 8.66 11.80 21.22
C PRO A 205 9.33 10.83 22.18
N GLU A 206 10.06 11.36 23.14
CA GLU A 206 10.76 10.58 24.16
C GLU A 206 9.80 9.66 24.94
N ALA A 207 8.57 10.12 25.19
CA ALA A 207 7.55 9.33 25.88
C ALA A 207 7.20 8.03 25.13
N VAL A 208 7.13 8.09 23.79
CA VAL A 208 6.86 6.91 22.94
C VAL A 208 8.02 5.92 23.01
N MET A 209 9.26 6.41 22.88
CA MET A 209 10.45 5.55 22.98
C MET A 209 10.57 4.91 24.37
N ARG A 210 10.34 5.67 25.43
CA ARG A 210 10.34 5.15 26.81
C ARG A 210 9.22 4.15 27.05
N GLN A 211 8.05 4.34 26.46
CA GLN A 211 6.95 3.37 26.53
C GLN A 211 7.36 2.04 25.88
N CYS A 212 7.90 2.07 24.67
CA CYS A 212 8.39 0.86 24.00
C CYS A 212 9.50 0.15 24.77
N ALA A 213 10.46 0.91 25.32
CA ALA A 213 11.53 0.35 26.12
C ALA A 213 11.02 -0.33 27.42
N ARG A 214 10.02 0.28 28.09
CA ARG A 214 9.37 -0.36 29.26
C ARG A 214 8.65 -1.65 28.91
N LEU A 215 7.92 -1.68 27.79
CA LEU A 215 7.24 -2.88 27.30
C LEU A 215 8.26 -3.98 26.99
N LEU A 216 9.40 -3.63 26.37
CA LEU A 216 10.49 -4.56 26.12
C LEU A 216 11.04 -5.16 27.42
N ASP A 217 11.34 -4.32 28.44
CA ASP A 217 11.84 -4.78 29.73
C ASP A 217 10.84 -5.72 30.44
N GLN A 218 9.54 -5.41 30.36
CA GLN A 218 8.49 -6.26 30.92
C GLN A 218 8.43 -7.62 30.25
N GLU A 219 8.47 -7.68 28.92
CA GLU A 219 8.38 -8.94 28.16
C GLU A 219 9.65 -9.80 28.28
N MET A 220 10.81 -9.21 28.52
CA MET A 220 12.05 -9.97 28.77
C MET A 220 11.98 -10.88 30.00
N ARG A 221 11.07 -10.61 30.95
CA ARG A 221 10.90 -11.37 32.16
C ARG A 221 10.10 -12.65 31.99
N TYR A 222 9.30 -12.74 30.91
CA TYR A 222 8.37 -13.86 30.70
C TYR A 222 8.33 -14.23 29.21
N ALA A 223 8.77 -15.44 28.90
CA ALA A 223 8.60 -16.01 27.58
C ALA A 223 7.21 -16.66 27.47
N PRO A 224 6.43 -16.39 26.39
CA PRO A 224 5.18 -17.09 26.15
C PRO A 224 5.40 -18.60 26.01
N ALA A 225 4.51 -19.40 26.59
CA ALA A 225 4.59 -20.86 26.49
C ALA A 225 4.15 -21.36 25.09
N ARG A 226 3.25 -20.64 24.41
CA ARG A 226 2.77 -21.00 23.08
C ARG A 226 3.80 -20.64 22.02
N ARG A 227 4.01 -21.56 21.08
CA ARG A 227 4.91 -21.38 19.94
C ARG A 227 4.16 -20.74 18.77
N ILE A 228 4.05 -19.41 18.76
CA ILE A 228 3.36 -18.64 17.70
C ILE A 228 4.42 -17.94 16.87
N CYS A 229 4.34 -18.07 15.53
CA CYS A 229 5.15 -17.32 14.60
C CYS A 229 4.39 -16.05 14.15
N TRP A 230 4.81 -14.89 14.63
CA TRP A 230 4.31 -13.59 14.21
C TRP A 230 4.98 -13.10 12.92
N GLY A 231 5.99 -13.81 12.44
CA GLY A 231 6.72 -13.50 11.23
C GLY A 231 5.82 -13.54 9.98
N THR A 232 4.82 -14.43 9.95
CA THR A 232 3.83 -14.53 8.87
C THR A 232 3.01 -13.25 8.66
N LEU A 233 2.96 -12.36 9.65
CA LEU A 233 2.36 -11.03 9.51
C LEU A 233 3.28 -10.03 8.80
N THR A 234 4.57 -10.30 8.72
CA THR A 234 5.55 -9.41 8.09
C THR A 234 6.01 -9.90 6.73
N SER A 235 6.02 -11.23 6.54
CA SER A 235 6.30 -11.85 5.25
C SER A 235 5.50 -13.13 5.09
N ARG A 236 4.74 -13.21 4.01
CA ARG A 236 3.90 -14.37 3.68
C ARG A 236 4.71 -15.61 3.32
N ALA A 237 5.95 -15.43 2.81
CA ALA A 237 6.78 -16.52 2.30
C ALA A 237 7.90 -16.94 3.26
N GLN A 238 8.56 -15.96 3.89
CA GLN A 238 9.81 -16.18 4.61
C GLN A 238 9.64 -17.07 5.84
N TYR A 239 8.45 -17.06 6.46
CA TYR A 239 8.15 -17.77 7.71
C TYR A 239 7.26 -19.01 7.52
N LEU A 240 7.05 -19.49 6.29
CA LEU A 240 6.28 -20.73 6.05
C LEU A 240 7.00 -21.94 6.64
N VAL A 241 8.32 -21.97 6.60
CA VAL A 241 9.12 -23.03 7.19
C VAL A 241 8.89 -23.19 8.68
N ASP A 242 8.64 -22.06 9.38
CA ASP A 242 8.34 -22.06 10.82
C ASP A 242 7.03 -22.78 11.11
N ILE A 243 6.02 -22.59 10.27
CA ILE A 243 4.71 -23.22 10.40
C ILE A 243 4.79 -24.68 9.98
N GLU A 244 5.29 -24.95 8.77
CA GLU A 244 5.22 -26.27 8.12
C GLU A 244 6.19 -27.28 8.71
N ARG A 245 7.39 -26.84 9.15
CA ARG A 245 8.46 -27.73 9.61
C ARG A 245 8.79 -27.61 11.07
N TRP A 246 8.70 -26.39 11.63
CA TRP A 246 9.11 -26.16 13.01
C TRP A 246 7.94 -26.18 14.00
N GLY A 247 6.69 -26.32 13.51
CA GLY A 247 5.49 -26.52 14.31
C GLY A 247 5.09 -25.30 15.13
N TYR A 248 5.31 -24.09 14.60
CA TYR A 248 4.74 -22.87 15.15
C TYR A 248 3.30 -22.68 14.67
N GLU A 249 2.47 -22.08 15.52
CA GLU A 249 1.13 -21.63 15.13
C GLU A 249 1.25 -20.39 14.24
N ASP A 250 0.42 -20.32 13.19
CA ASP A 250 0.39 -19.18 12.27
C ASP A 250 -0.39 -18.01 12.89
N ALA A 251 0.30 -16.87 13.08
CA ALA A 251 -0.31 -15.70 13.68
C ALA A 251 -1.36 -15.00 12.80
N ARG A 252 -1.49 -15.36 11.51
CA ARG A 252 -2.55 -14.86 10.62
C ARG A 252 -3.91 -15.44 10.97
N LEU A 253 -3.93 -16.67 11.52
CA LEU A 253 -5.14 -17.43 11.79
C LEU A 253 -5.75 -17.11 13.16
N ALA A 254 -7.05 -17.39 13.32
CA ALA A 254 -7.71 -17.31 14.60
C ALA A 254 -7.06 -18.29 15.61
N PRO A 255 -6.94 -17.94 16.90
CA PRO A 255 -7.43 -16.72 17.57
C PRO A 255 -6.44 -15.53 17.51
N HIS A 256 -5.30 -15.65 16.82
CA HIS A 256 -4.23 -14.65 16.80
C HIS A 256 -4.45 -13.57 15.73
N GLY A 257 -4.91 -13.97 14.57
CA GLY A 257 -5.25 -13.13 13.44
C GLY A 257 -6.74 -13.22 13.09
N SER A 258 -7.10 -12.64 11.95
CA SER A 258 -8.46 -12.59 11.44
C SER A 258 -8.70 -13.45 10.19
N MET A 259 -7.66 -14.06 9.65
CA MET A 259 -7.77 -14.88 8.45
C MET A 259 -8.31 -16.26 8.76
N THR A 260 -9.08 -16.81 7.82
CA THR A 260 -9.45 -18.21 7.77
C THR A 260 -8.31 -19.04 7.15
N ASP A 261 -8.34 -20.36 7.33
CA ASP A 261 -7.37 -21.27 6.68
C ASP A 261 -7.41 -21.14 5.15
N ASP A 262 -8.60 -21.00 4.56
CA ASP A 262 -8.77 -20.83 3.12
C ASP A 262 -8.15 -19.52 2.63
N GLU A 263 -8.37 -18.41 3.32
CA GLU A 263 -7.77 -17.10 2.97
C GLU A 263 -6.25 -17.14 3.08
N ALA A 264 -5.71 -17.74 4.12
CA ALA A 264 -4.27 -17.92 4.29
C ALA A 264 -3.67 -18.81 3.19
N SER A 265 -4.37 -19.88 2.80
CA SER A 265 -3.98 -20.77 1.73
C SER A 265 -3.97 -20.06 0.37
N ILE A 266 -5.04 -19.36 0.02
CA ILE A 266 -5.13 -18.56 -1.22
C ILE A 266 -4.02 -17.51 -1.28
N TRP A 267 -3.80 -16.80 -0.16
CA TRP A 267 -2.77 -15.77 -0.07
C TRP A 267 -1.36 -16.34 -0.21
N THR A 268 -1.11 -17.51 0.36
CA THR A 268 0.18 -18.21 0.26
C THR A 268 0.42 -18.74 -1.15
N ALA A 269 -0.59 -19.37 -1.78
CA ALA A 269 -0.48 -19.91 -3.14
C ALA A 269 -0.18 -18.82 -4.19
N ALA A 270 -0.54 -17.57 -3.96
CA ALA A 270 -0.22 -16.46 -4.84
C ALA A 270 1.29 -16.17 -4.96
N ILE A 271 2.11 -16.66 -4.02
CA ILE A 271 3.58 -16.53 -4.07
C ILE A 271 4.14 -17.24 -5.29
N ASP A 272 3.72 -18.50 -5.51
CA ASP A 272 4.22 -19.32 -6.62
C ASP A 272 3.82 -18.74 -7.98
N ALA A 273 2.65 -18.13 -8.06
CA ALA A 273 2.17 -17.45 -9.26
C ALA A 273 2.98 -16.18 -9.58
N GLU A 274 3.45 -15.45 -8.58
CA GLU A 274 4.31 -14.27 -8.76
C GLU A 274 5.74 -14.64 -9.13
N VAL A 275 6.29 -15.68 -8.50
CA VAL A 275 7.65 -16.21 -8.79
C VAL A 275 7.72 -16.84 -10.18
N SER A 276 6.63 -17.43 -10.64
CA SER A 276 6.55 -18.10 -11.96
C SER A 276 6.33 -17.12 -13.11
N ARG A 277 6.11 -15.84 -12.87
CA ARG A 277 6.08 -14.82 -13.93
C ARG A 277 7.49 -14.58 -14.44
N PRO A 278 7.81 -14.83 -15.73
CA PRO A 278 9.13 -14.52 -16.28
C PRO A 278 9.40 -13.02 -16.13
N LEU A 279 10.56 -12.69 -15.58
CA LEU A 279 11.07 -11.32 -15.59
C LEU A 279 11.15 -10.86 -17.05
N GLY A 280 10.17 -10.04 -17.48
CA GLY A 280 10.27 -9.24 -18.70
C GLY A 280 10.14 -10.00 -20.03
N THR A 281 8.99 -10.54 -20.34
CA THR A 281 8.57 -10.56 -21.75
C THR A 281 7.82 -9.27 -22.04
N ARG A 282 8.56 -8.29 -22.55
CA ARG A 282 7.99 -7.21 -23.37
C ARG A 282 7.22 -7.91 -24.49
N PRO A 283 5.95 -7.52 -24.80
CA PRO A 283 5.32 -7.98 -26.03
C PRO A 283 6.23 -7.53 -27.17
N ALA A 284 6.63 -8.46 -28.02
CA ALA A 284 7.33 -8.15 -29.24
C ALA A 284 6.47 -7.16 -30.03
N ASP A 285 7.11 -6.09 -30.46
CA ASP A 285 6.53 -5.05 -31.29
C ASP A 285 5.69 -5.69 -32.40
N ALA A 286 4.39 -5.38 -32.41
CA ALA A 286 3.57 -5.61 -33.58
C ALA A 286 4.21 -4.78 -34.69
N ALA A 287 4.76 -5.45 -35.66
CA ALA A 287 5.34 -4.85 -36.84
C ALA A 287 4.28 -3.97 -37.49
N ASP A 288 4.54 -2.69 -37.57
CA ASP A 288 3.85 -1.78 -38.45
C ASP A 288 4.03 -2.22 -39.92
N ASP A 289 3.01 -2.87 -40.46
CA ASP A 289 2.88 -3.13 -41.88
C ASP A 289 2.29 -1.84 -42.53
N ASP A 290 3.15 -0.87 -42.73
CA ASP A 290 2.86 0.31 -43.52
C ASP A 290 3.70 0.25 -44.80
N SER A 291 3.31 -0.62 -45.70
CA SER A 291 3.80 -0.65 -47.09
C SER A 291 3.00 0.34 -47.92
N PRO A 292 3.60 1.38 -48.49
CA PRO A 292 2.90 2.27 -49.40
C PRO A 292 2.61 1.55 -50.71
N LYS A 293 1.32 1.42 -51.05
CA LYS A 293 0.84 0.96 -52.36
C LYS A 293 1.36 1.89 -53.46
N GLY A 294 2.17 1.31 -54.31
CA GLY A 294 2.67 1.95 -55.52
C GLY A 294 1.56 2.42 -56.44
N GLY A 295 1.58 3.69 -56.73
CA GLY A 295 0.86 4.32 -57.83
C GLY A 295 1.79 4.42 -59.05
N ASN A 296 1.50 3.59 -60.05
CA ASN A 296 2.09 3.64 -61.38
C ASN A 296 1.57 4.88 -62.13
N HIS A 297 2.44 5.76 -62.57
CA HIS A 297 2.15 6.65 -63.72
C HIS A 297 3.36 6.77 -64.64
N ASN A 298 3.19 6.14 -65.78
CA ASN A 298 3.90 6.34 -67.04
C ASN A 298 3.76 7.77 -67.53
N ALA A 299 4.82 8.39 -68.01
CA ALA A 299 4.87 9.17 -69.23
C ALA A 299 6.29 9.71 -69.53
N SER A 300 6.86 9.16 -70.53
CA SER A 300 7.62 9.76 -71.66
C SER A 300 8.21 11.16 -71.46
N LEU A 301 9.47 11.35 -71.55
CA LEU A 301 10.34 11.84 -72.68
C LEU A 301 11.78 11.89 -72.16
#